data_96967c07a96b2eb145e641e8892536ee
#
_entry.id   96967c07a96b2eb145e641e8892536ee
#
_cell.length_a   1.000
_cell.length_b   1.000
_cell.length_c   1.000
_cell.angle_alpha   90.00
_cell.angle_beta   90.00
_cell.angle_gamma   90.00
#
_symmetry.space_group_name_H-M   'P 1'
#
loop_
_entity.id
_entity.type
_entity.pdbx_description
1 polymer ?
#
loop_
_entity_poly.entity_id
_entity_poly.type
_entity_poly.pdbx_seq_one_letter_code
_entity_poly.pdbx_strand_id
1 'polypeptide(L)' 'MDEAEARIRLQGLLIEHADLDASIQALGEQAAPDQLQIARLKRKKLRMKDEIERLRDIINPDLIA' A
#
# COMPACT_ATOMS: atom_id res chain seq x y z
N MET A 1 -15.27 9.86 -6.50
CA MET A 1 -13.97 10.56 -6.36
C MET A 1 -13.54 11.00 -7.72
N ASP A 2 -13.20 12.26 -7.89
CA ASP A 2 -12.74 12.74 -9.17
C ASP A 2 -11.25 12.42 -9.38
N GLU A 3 -10.76 12.68 -10.59
CA GLU A 3 -9.39 12.35 -10.94
C GLU A 3 -8.37 13.10 -10.07
N ALA A 4 -8.61 14.37 -9.80
CA ALA A 4 -7.69 15.16 -8.99
C ALA A 4 -7.59 14.61 -7.56
N GLU A 5 -8.72 14.29 -6.96
CA GLU A 5 -8.75 13.68 -5.63
C GLU A 5 -8.06 12.32 -5.63
N ALA A 6 -8.30 11.53 -6.68
CA ALA A 6 -7.69 10.21 -6.79
C ALA A 6 -6.16 10.31 -6.89
N ARG A 7 -5.64 11.31 -7.60
CA ARG A 7 -4.19 11.51 -7.71
C ARG A 7 -3.57 11.87 -6.37
N ILE A 8 -4.21 12.74 -5.61
CA ILE A 8 -3.72 13.14 -4.29
C ILE A 8 -3.73 11.93 -3.36
N ARG A 9 -4.82 11.18 -3.35
CA ARG A 9 -4.95 10.01 -2.51
C ARG A 9 -3.92 8.95 -2.87
N LEU A 10 -3.72 8.72 -4.17
CA LEU A 10 -2.76 7.73 -4.64
C LEU A 10 -1.34 8.08 -4.20
N GLN A 11 -0.96 9.35 -4.32
CA GLN A 11 0.37 9.78 -3.92
C GLN A 11 0.61 9.50 -2.44
N GLY A 12 -0.36 9.83 -1.60
CA GLY A 12 -0.27 9.56 -0.16
C GLY A 12 -0.15 8.06 0.13
N LEU A 13 -0.94 7.25 -0.56
CA LEU A 13 -0.90 5.80 -0.35
C LEU A 13 0.41 5.18 -0.81
N LEU A 14 1.01 5.68 -1.87
CA LEU A 14 2.30 5.18 -2.33
C LEU A 14 3.38 5.43 -1.29
N ILE A 15 3.36 6.59 -0.65
CA ILE A 15 4.29 6.91 0.43
C ILE A 15 4.04 5.99 1.63
N GLU A 16 2.79 5.86 2.05
CA GLU A 16 2.44 4.99 3.17
C GLU A 16 2.81 3.54 2.91
N HIS A 17 2.59 3.08 1.69
CA HIS A 17 2.93 1.70 1.31
C HIS A 17 4.44 1.47 1.41
N ALA A 18 5.25 2.42 0.94
CA ALA A 18 6.69 2.32 1.02
C ALA A 18 7.17 2.32 2.48
N ASP A 19 6.59 3.18 3.32
CA ASP A 19 6.94 3.24 4.74
C ASP A 19 6.56 1.95 5.45
N LEU A 20 5.41 1.40 5.13
CA LEU A 20 4.94 0.16 5.73
C LEU A 20 5.83 -1.02 5.33
N ASP A 21 6.24 -1.07 4.08
CA ASP A 21 7.14 -2.10 3.60
C ASP A 21 8.48 -2.05 4.33
N ALA A 22 9.04 -0.85 4.51
CA ALA A 22 10.27 -0.66 5.27
C ALA A 22 10.12 -1.10 6.72
N SER A 23 8.97 -0.80 7.34
CA SER A 23 8.69 -1.23 8.71
C SER A 23 8.63 -2.74 8.84
N ILE A 24 7.99 -3.40 7.88
CA ILE A 24 7.91 -4.86 7.87
C ILE A 24 9.31 -5.48 7.76
N GLN A 25 10.14 -4.94 6.89
CA GLN A 25 11.50 -5.41 6.73
C GLN A 25 12.31 -5.24 8.01
N ALA A 26 12.21 -4.06 8.63
CA ALA A 26 12.93 -3.78 9.87
C ALA A 26 12.51 -4.73 10.98
N LEU A 27 11.22 -5.02 11.11
CA LEU A 27 10.73 -5.96 12.11
C LEU A 27 11.23 -7.38 11.86
N GLY A 28 11.30 -7.76 10.60
CA GLY A 28 11.77 -9.10 10.23
C GLY A 28 13.25 -9.31 10.49
N GLU A 29 14.02 -8.24 10.57
CA GLU A 29 15.46 -8.32 10.83
C GLU A 29 15.81 -8.40 12.31
N GLN A 30 14.85 -8.24 13.21
CA GLN A 30 15.09 -8.36 14.64
C GLN A 30 15.46 -9.78 15.01
N ALA A 31 16.22 -9.93 16.09
CA ALA A 31 16.65 -11.25 16.56
C ALA A 31 15.46 -12.15 16.91
N ALA A 32 14.41 -11.56 17.46
CA ALA A 32 13.19 -12.29 17.80
C ALA A 32 11.99 -11.52 17.23
N PRO A 33 11.71 -11.68 15.94
CA PRO A 33 10.65 -10.91 15.31
C PRO A 33 9.27 -11.25 15.88
N ASP A 34 8.44 -10.22 16.04
CA ASP A 34 7.05 -10.41 16.41
C ASP A 34 6.27 -10.81 15.14
N GLN A 35 6.09 -12.09 14.96
CA GLN A 35 5.44 -12.62 13.78
C GLN A 35 3.98 -12.21 13.66
N LEU A 36 3.31 -12.02 14.80
CA LEU A 36 1.91 -11.58 14.77
C LEU A 36 1.80 -10.14 14.27
N GLN A 37 2.67 -9.27 14.73
CA GLN A 37 2.69 -7.89 14.26
C GLN A 37 3.04 -7.82 12.78
N ILE A 38 4.03 -8.59 12.36
CA ILE A 38 4.42 -8.65 10.95
C ILE A 38 3.24 -9.11 10.08
N ALA A 39 2.51 -10.11 10.51
CA ALA A 39 1.35 -10.59 9.78
C ALA A 39 0.27 -9.52 9.65
N ARG A 40 0.02 -8.76 10.72
CA ARG A 40 -0.96 -7.66 10.68
C ARG A 40 -0.55 -6.58 9.70
N LEU A 41 0.72 -6.22 9.71
CA LEU A 41 1.24 -5.19 8.82
C LEU A 41 1.22 -5.65 7.36
N LYS A 42 1.50 -6.91 7.11
CA LYS A 42 1.41 -7.47 5.75
C LYS A 42 -0.02 -7.43 5.21
N ARG A 43 -1.02 -7.71 6.06
CA ARG A 43 -2.41 -7.59 5.65
C ARG A 43 -2.79 -6.15 5.33
N LYS A 44 -2.31 -5.22 6.16
CA LYS A 44 -2.55 -3.79 5.90
C LYS A 44 -1.93 -3.37 4.58
N LYS A 45 -0.71 -3.83 4.32
CA LYS A 45 -0.02 -3.55 3.06
C LYS A 45 -0.81 -4.08 1.87
N LEU A 46 -1.37 -5.26 1.99
CA LEU A 46 -2.16 -5.85 0.92
C LEU A 46 -3.42 -5.04 0.63
N ARG A 47 -4.11 -4.57 1.67
CA ARG A 47 -5.29 -3.70 1.50
C ARG A 47 -4.91 -2.38 0.83
N MET A 48 -3.77 -1.82 1.20
CA MET A 48 -3.28 -0.61 0.56
C MET A 48 -3.01 -0.83 -0.92
N LYS A 49 -2.43 -1.96 -1.27
CA LYS A 49 -2.17 -2.30 -2.66
C LYS A 49 -3.46 -2.35 -3.46
N ASP A 50 -4.50 -2.94 -2.89
CA ASP A 50 -5.81 -3.01 -3.56
C ASP A 50 -6.38 -1.61 -3.79
N GLU A 51 -6.25 -0.74 -2.80
CA GLU A 51 -6.74 0.63 -2.93
C GLU A 51 -5.92 1.41 -3.97
N ILE A 52 -4.62 1.21 -3.99
CA ILE A 52 -3.75 1.82 -4.99
C ILE A 52 -4.18 1.42 -6.41
N GLU A 53 -4.48 0.17 -6.61
CA GLU A 53 -4.92 -0.32 -7.92
C GLU A 53 -6.26 0.28 -8.32
N ARG A 54 -7.20 0.41 -7.40
CA ARG A 54 -8.48 1.06 -7.67
C ARG A 54 -8.32 2.51 -8.06
N LEU A 55 -7.43 3.22 -7.36
CA LEU A 55 -7.16 4.62 -7.67
C LEU A 55 -6.50 4.79 -9.04
N ARG A 56 -5.60 3.89 -9.38
CA ARG A 56 -4.98 3.90 -10.70
C ARG A 56 -6.01 3.70 -11.81
N ASP A 57 -7.00 2.87 -11.56
CA ASP A 57 -8.08 2.64 -12.53
C ASP A 57 -8.93 3.90 -12.72
N ILE A 58 -9.12 4.70 -11.68
CA ILE A 58 -9.84 5.97 -11.78
C ILE A 58 -9.05 6.98 -12.61
N ILE A 59 -7.75 7.08 -12.34
CA ILE A 59 -6.88 8.05 -12.98
C ILE A 59 -6.57 7.65 -14.42
N ASN A 60 -6.36 6.38 -14.64
CA ASN A 60 -5.89 5.85 -15.90
C ASN A 60 -6.65 4.56 -16.20
N PRO A 61 -7.92 4.68 -16.57
CA PRO A 61 -8.75 3.51 -16.81
C PRO A 61 -8.06 2.59 -17.80
N ASP A 62 -8.01 1.35 -17.44
CA ASP A 62 -7.36 0.40 -18.26
C ASP A 62 -8.15 0.15 -19.52
N LEU A 63 -7.55 0.42 -20.61
CA LEU A 63 -8.18 0.26 -21.89
C LEU A 63 -7.84 -1.02 -22.56
N ILE A 64 -7.17 -1.87 -21.85
CA ILE A 64 -6.80 -3.11 -22.46
C ILE A 64 -7.94 -3.95 -22.73
N ALA A 65 -7.99 -4.32 -23.86
CA ALA A 65 -8.92 -5.37 -24.19
C ALA A 65 -8.44 -6.67 -23.59
#